data_98fc927f49192ee6eb059ebfffed88a7
#
_entry.id   98fc927f49192ee6eb059ebfffed88a7
#
_cell.length_a   1.000
_cell.length_b   1.000
_cell.length_c   1.000
_cell.angle_alpha   90.00
_cell.angle_beta   90.00
_cell.angle_gamma   90.00
#
_symmetry.space_group_name_H-M   'P 1'
#
loop_
_entity.id
_entity.type
_entity.pdbx_description
1 polymer ?
#
loop_
_entity_poly.entity_id
_entity_poly.type
_entity_poly.pdbx_seq_one_letter_code
_entity_poly.pdbx_strand_id
1 'polypeptide(L)'
;MKKFLLACSLLFAVAGFAQNPIQYLLVGTYTTGGKSEGIYVYRYNPNKNEATQVSVAKGVENPSYLAISRDQKFVYAVNENHGDKGGEVSAFALDKTKGELVFLNKQLTGGDDPAYVTVDSTGKNVIVANYSGGNISVLKTNADGSLQPAVQTISHDGYGVNVARQEMPHPHSVVLSPDEKFLFVANLGNDRLYRYAFNANDATNPLTPLDPPYYEVPDGSGPRHFTFHPNGKFAYLLNELAGTIIVYEYNNGTLKEIQTIVSDNTNSKADKGSADIHVTPDGRFLYTSNRATANDIAMYKVSSDGKLAENGHQAVGMHPRNFMIDPTGRFLLVANRDSNNIQIFIINKNFGILQDSNTKIDVPMPVCLKMVPVK
;
A
#
# COMPACT_ATOMS: atom_id res chain seq x y z
N MET A 1 -34.91 62.37 -30.84
CA MET A 1 -35.04 60.95 -30.55
C MET A 1 -33.68 60.28 -30.74
N LYS A 2 -32.92 60.08 -29.67
CA LYS A 2 -31.60 59.42 -29.71
C LYS A 2 -31.82 57.94 -29.37
N LYS A 3 -31.49 57.03 -30.29
CA LYS A 3 -31.53 55.57 -30.08
C LYS A 3 -30.24 55.14 -29.41
N PHE A 4 -30.33 54.60 -28.19
CA PHE A 4 -29.23 53.92 -27.49
C PHE A 4 -29.20 52.46 -27.98
N LEU A 5 -28.13 52.06 -28.61
CA LEU A 5 -27.82 50.65 -28.87
C LEU A 5 -27.11 50.10 -27.64
N LEU A 6 -27.73 49.12 -26.99
CA LEU A 6 -27.15 48.37 -25.88
C LEU A 6 -26.40 47.16 -26.52
N ALA A 7 -25.06 47.21 -26.51
CA ALA A 7 -24.24 46.09 -26.92
C ALA A 7 -24.07 45.12 -25.73
N CYS A 8 -24.75 43.96 -25.76
CA CYS A 8 -24.51 42.85 -24.84
C CYS A 8 -23.27 42.09 -25.27
N SER A 9 -22.14 42.29 -24.56
CA SER A 9 -20.95 41.46 -24.68
C SER A 9 -21.15 40.15 -23.88
N LEU A 10 -21.37 39.05 -24.59
CA LEU A 10 -21.31 37.70 -23.99
C LEU A 10 -19.86 37.35 -23.69
N LEU A 11 -19.49 37.37 -22.41
CA LEU A 11 -18.27 36.77 -21.91
C LEU A 11 -18.46 35.25 -21.91
N PHE A 12 -17.90 34.55 -22.87
CA PHE A 12 -17.69 33.12 -22.77
C PHE A 12 -16.60 32.83 -21.73
N ALA A 13 -16.97 32.39 -20.54
CA ALA A 13 -16.07 31.80 -19.62
C ALA A 13 -15.63 30.42 -20.16
N VAL A 14 -14.46 30.36 -20.77
CA VAL A 14 -13.80 29.09 -21.08
C VAL A 14 -13.43 28.47 -19.77
N ALA A 15 -14.22 27.50 -19.29
CA ALA A 15 -13.83 26.64 -18.17
C ALA A 15 -12.61 25.83 -18.64
N GLY A 16 -11.42 26.30 -18.32
CA GLY A 16 -10.20 25.54 -18.50
C GLY A 16 -10.29 24.29 -17.64
N PHE A 17 -10.39 23.12 -18.26
CA PHE A 17 -10.23 21.84 -17.54
C PHE A 17 -8.82 21.83 -16.95
N ALA A 18 -8.71 21.92 -15.63
CA ALA A 18 -7.45 21.76 -14.94
C ALA A 18 -6.89 20.37 -15.30
N GLN A 19 -5.74 20.35 -15.98
CA GLN A 19 -5.06 19.09 -16.30
C GLN A 19 -4.60 18.45 -15.01
N ASN A 20 -4.78 17.12 -14.89
CA ASN A 20 -4.23 16.37 -13.77
C ASN A 20 -2.69 16.46 -13.79
N PRO A 21 -2.04 16.70 -12.65
CA PRO A 21 -0.61 16.83 -12.60
C PRO A 21 0.08 15.54 -13.05
N ILE A 22 1.18 15.68 -13.79
CA ILE A 22 2.05 14.57 -14.15
C ILE A 22 2.64 14.02 -12.84
N GLN A 23 2.76 12.69 -12.76
CA GLN A 23 3.26 11.97 -11.59
C GLN A 23 4.59 11.27 -11.90
N TYR A 24 5.43 11.10 -10.90
CA TYR A 24 6.41 10.02 -10.89
C TYR A 24 5.74 8.77 -10.30
N LEU A 25 5.73 7.68 -11.05
CA LEU A 25 5.34 6.36 -10.61
C LEU A 25 6.61 5.60 -10.21
N LEU A 26 6.75 5.31 -8.91
CA LEU A 26 7.82 4.51 -8.35
C LEU A 26 7.36 3.05 -8.29
N VAL A 27 8.17 2.14 -8.80
CA VAL A 27 7.85 0.72 -8.88
C VAL A 27 8.90 -0.08 -8.13
N GLY A 28 8.50 -0.65 -6.99
CA GLY A 28 9.27 -1.65 -6.27
C GLY A 28 9.11 -3.02 -6.91
N THR A 29 10.17 -3.82 -6.89
CA THR A 29 10.23 -5.10 -7.62
C THR A 29 10.92 -6.18 -6.80
N TYR A 30 10.78 -7.44 -7.21
CA TYR A 30 11.72 -8.49 -6.81
C TYR A 30 12.88 -8.55 -7.79
N THR A 31 14.10 -8.58 -7.26
CA THR A 31 15.33 -8.64 -8.05
C THR A 31 15.93 -10.06 -8.08
N THR A 32 15.69 -10.85 -7.02
CA THR A 32 16.15 -12.22 -6.92
C THR A 32 15.40 -13.12 -7.90
N GLY A 33 16.15 -13.87 -8.73
CA GLY A 33 15.58 -14.80 -9.71
C GLY A 33 14.93 -14.16 -10.94
N GLY A 34 15.00 -12.82 -11.07
CA GLY A 34 14.40 -12.06 -12.15
C GLY A 34 15.38 -11.20 -12.94
N LYS A 35 14.83 -10.39 -13.86
CA LYS A 35 15.58 -9.43 -14.67
C LYS A 35 15.52 -8.00 -14.10
N SER A 36 14.94 -7.83 -12.92
CA SER A 36 14.82 -6.51 -12.30
C SER A 36 16.15 -6.03 -11.75
N GLU A 37 16.40 -4.73 -11.89
CA GLU A 37 17.62 -4.07 -11.42
C GLU A 37 17.40 -3.30 -10.11
N GLY A 38 16.15 -3.17 -9.61
CA GLY A 38 15.83 -2.43 -8.38
C GLY A 38 14.52 -1.66 -8.43
N ILE A 39 14.53 -0.36 -8.08
CA ILE A 39 13.34 0.50 -8.08
C ILE A 39 13.29 1.30 -9.37
N TYR A 40 12.24 1.11 -10.17
CA TYR A 40 12.02 1.85 -11.41
C TYR A 40 11.22 3.12 -11.15
N VAL A 41 11.56 4.21 -11.85
CA VAL A 41 10.81 5.47 -11.82
C VAL A 41 10.33 5.80 -13.23
N TYR A 42 9.01 5.96 -13.36
CA TYR A 42 8.36 6.35 -14.59
C TYR A 42 7.75 7.75 -14.43
N ARG A 43 7.78 8.55 -15.49
CA ARG A 43 6.97 9.76 -15.60
C ARG A 43 5.63 9.37 -16.18
N TYR A 44 4.57 9.40 -15.37
CA TYR A 44 3.21 9.04 -15.74
C TYR A 44 2.36 10.28 -16.03
N ASN A 45 1.77 10.33 -17.20
CA ASN A 45 0.82 11.38 -17.61
C ASN A 45 -0.62 10.85 -17.55
N PRO A 46 -1.41 11.18 -16.51
CA PRO A 46 -2.78 10.67 -16.37
C PRO A 46 -3.76 11.25 -17.41
N ASN A 47 -3.40 12.35 -18.11
CA ASN A 47 -4.25 12.93 -19.13
C ASN A 47 -4.18 12.17 -20.45
N LYS A 48 -3.06 11.48 -20.70
CA LYS A 48 -2.82 10.66 -21.90
C LYS A 48 -2.82 9.16 -21.58
N ASN A 49 -2.77 8.79 -20.31
CA ASN A 49 -2.55 7.42 -19.82
C ASN A 49 -1.24 6.83 -20.40
N GLU A 50 -0.16 7.60 -20.35
CA GLU A 50 1.17 7.23 -20.87
C GLU A 50 2.20 7.26 -19.75
N ALA A 51 3.13 6.31 -19.76
CA ALA A 51 4.26 6.24 -18.85
C ALA A 51 5.57 6.12 -19.63
N THR A 52 6.57 6.89 -19.22
CA THR A 52 7.93 6.80 -19.78
C THR A 52 8.93 6.58 -18.65
N GLN A 53 9.75 5.56 -18.74
CA GLN A 53 10.80 5.31 -17.76
C GLN A 53 11.81 6.46 -17.77
N VAL A 54 12.14 6.99 -16.58
CA VAL A 54 13.11 8.08 -16.41
C VAL A 54 14.37 7.63 -15.72
N SER A 55 14.28 6.74 -14.74
CA SER A 55 15.44 6.23 -14.02
C SER A 55 15.20 4.85 -13.42
N VAL A 56 16.28 4.24 -12.92
CA VAL A 56 16.27 3.03 -12.09
C VAL A 56 17.28 3.20 -10.96
N ALA A 57 16.83 3.06 -9.71
CA ALA A 57 17.75 2.92 -8.57
C ALA A 57 18.21 1.46 -8.51
N LYS A 58 19.44 1.24 -9.00
CA LYS A 58 20.04 -0.10 -9.12
C LYS A 58 20.70 -0.55 -7.82
N GLY A 59 20.88 -1.87 -7.67
CA GLY A 59 21.59 -2.47 -6.54
C GLY A 59 20.80 -2.52 -5.24
N VAL A 60 19.49 -2.28 -5.29
CA VAL A 60 18.57 -2.48 -4.18
C VAL A 60 18.00 -3.89 -4.29
N GLU A 61 18.35 -4.75 -3.36
CA GLU A 61 17.89 -6.14 -3.37
C GLU A 61 16.42 -6.19 -2.92
N ASN A 62 15.56 -6.83 -3.73
CA ASN A 62 14.14 -7.07 -3.43
C ASN A 62 13.41 -5.89 -2.78
N PRO A 63 13.39 -4.69 -3.41
CA PRO A 63 12.64 -3.54 -2.87
C PRO A 63 11.13 -3.78 -3.03
N SER A 64 10.59 -4.72 -2.24
CA SER A 64 9.24 -5.25 -2.42
C SER A 64 8.14 -4.34 -1.87
N TYR A 65 8.47 -3.39 -0.99
CA TYR A 65 7.54 -2.37 -0.53
C TYR A 65 8.24 -1.02 -0.32
N LEU A 66 7.52 0.05 -0.64
CA LEU A 66 8.00 1.44 -0.60
C LEU A 66 7.12 2.31 0.28
N ALA A 67 7.72 3.25 1.01
CA ALA A 67 7.03 4.35 1.67
C ALA A 67 7.63 5.68 1.23
N ILE A 68 6.80 6.73 1.12
CA ILE A 68 7.22 8.07 0.73
C ILE A 68 6.94 9.01 1.91
N SER A 69 7.93 9.83 2.29
CA SER A 69 7.73 10.83 3.32
C SER A 69 6.64 11.84 2.93
N ARG A 70 5.92 12.39 3.92
CA ARG A 70 4.80 13.32 3.67
C ARG A 70 5.20 14.56 2.87
N ASP A 71 6.43 15.05 3.05
CA ASP A 71 6.99 16.17 2.29
C ASP A 71 7.50 15.74 0.90
N GLN A 72 7.42 14.44 0.60
CA GLN A 72 7.80 13.81 -0.68
C GLN A 72 9.27 14.04 -1.07
N LYS A 73 10.16 14.20 -0.09
CA LYS A 73 11.60 14.33 -0.32
C LYS A 73 12.33 13.00 -0.21
N PHE A 74 11.79 12.06 0.57
CA PHE A 74 12.46 10.81 0.88
C PHE A 74 11.59 9.60 0.53
N VAL A 75 12.25 8.53 0.12
CA VAL A 75 11.64 7.22 -0.16
C VAL A 75 12.38 6.18 0.67
N TYR A 76 11.64 5.33 1.36
CA TYR A 76 12.14 4.19 2.12
C TYR A 76 11.68 2.92 1.45
N ALA A 77 12.60 2.00 1.21
CA ALA A 77 12.35 0.72 0.56
C ALA A 77 12.79 -0.42 1.45
N VAL A 78 11.95 -1.41 1.71
CA VAL A 78 12.41 -2.65 2.32
C VAL A 78 13.38 -3.36 1.37
N ASN A 79 14.35 -4.07 1.93
CA ASN A 79 15.14 -5.08 1.24
C ASN A 79 14.69 -6.43 1.81
N GLU A 80 13.74 -7.09 1.13
CA GLU A 80 13.12 -8.35 1.56
C GLU A 80 14.13 -9.49 1.40
N ASN A 81 15.03 -9.60 2.37
CA ASN A 81 16.13 -10.55 2.45
C ASN A 81 16.08 -11.29 3.80
N HIS A 82 16.69 -12.49 3.83
CA HIS A 82 16.76 -13.36 5.02
C HIS A 82 18.14 -13.99 5.20
N GLY A 83 18.29 -14.69 6.33
CA GLY A 83 19.51 -15.41 6.69
C GLY A 83 20.68 -14.49 7.05
N ASP A 84 21.89 -14.83 6.61
CA ASP A 84 23.13 -14.11 6.99
C ASP A 84 23.11 -12.61 6.65
N LYS A 85 22.34 -12.19 5.64
CA LYS A 85 22.20 -10.78 5.28
C LYS A 85 21.21 -10.04 6.19
N GLY A 86 20.21 -10.73 6.72
CA GLY A 86 19.08 -10.13 7.43
C GLY A 86 18.23 -9.21 6.54
N GLY A 87 17.10 -8.79 7.06
CA GLY A 87 16.25 -7.78 6.44
C GLY A 87 16.81 -6.36 6.64
N GLU A 88 16.69 -5.51 5.61
CA GLU A 88 17.16 -4.13 5.65
C GLU A 88 16.07 -3.17 5.17
N VAL A 89 16.25 -1.88 5.46
CA VAL A 89 15.55 -0.76 4.82
C VAL A 89 16.58 0.17 4.20
N SER A 90 16.39 0.50 2.93
CA SER A 90 17.16 1.50 2.19
C SER A 90 16.44 2.84 2.18
N ALA A 91 17.18 3.92 2.40
CA ALA A 91 16.71 5.30 2.32
C ALA A 91 17.24 6.00 1.07
N PHE A 92 16.37 6.78 0.43
CA PHE A 92 16.70 7.57 -0.77
C PHE A 92 16.17 8.99 -0.65
N ALA A 93 16.93 9.96 -1.17
CA ALA A 93 16.38 11.27 -1.49
C ALA A 93 15.77 11.24 -2.90
N LEU A 94 14.57 11.84 -3.07
CA LEU A 94 13.91 11.96 -4.37
C LEU A 94 14.25 13.29 -5.03
N ASP A 95 15.06 13.25 -6.08
CA ASP A 95 15.27 14.40 -6.96
C ASP A 95 14.08 14.54 -7.92
N LYS A 96 13.13 15.41 -7.56
CA LYS A 96 11.93 15.65 -8.37
C LYS A 96 12.19 16.38 -9.68
N THR A 97 13.36 16.99 -9.88
CA THR A 97 13.72 17.63 -11.14
C THR A 97 14.12 16.62 -12.20
N LYS A 98 14.79 15.56 -11.75
CA LYS A 98 15.29 14.50 -12.63
C LYS A 98 14.42 13.25 -12.62
N GLY A 99 13.62 13.04 -11.56
CA GLY A 99 12.91 11.78 -11.32
C GLY A 99 13.87 10.67 -10.90
N GLU A 100 14.86 10.99 -10.09
CA GLU A 100 15.91 10.06 -9.64
C GLU A 100 15.80 9.80 -8.13
N LEU A 101 16.09 8.57 -7.73
CA LEU A 101 16.30 8.19 -6.33
C LEU A 101 17.78 8.17 -6.03
N VAL A 102 18.24 9.07 -5.17
CA VAL A 102 19.63 9.16 -4.71
C VAL A 102 19.77 8.39 -3.42
N PHE A 103 20.55 7.31 -3.42
CA PHE A 103 20.77 6.47 -2.25
C PHE A 103 21.45 7.27 -1.13
N LEU A 104 20.90 7.18 0.09
CA LEU A 104 21.45 7.81 1.29
C LEU A 104 22.21 6.80 2.14
N ASN A 105 21.51 5.80 2.66
CA ASN A 105 22.07 4.69 3.40
C ASN A 105 21.05 3.55 3.50
N LYS A 106 21.43 2.46 4.17
CA LYS A 106 20.55 1.39 4.59
C LYS A 106 20.86 0.96 6.01
N GLN A 107 19.86 0.37 6.70
CA GLN A 107 19.98 -0.15 8.05
C GLN A 107 19.30 -1.51 8.16
N LEU A 108 19.83 -2.36 9.05
CA LEU A 108 19.19 -3.62 9.42
C LEU A 108 17.87 -3.34 10.13
N THR A 109 16.85 -4.15 9.83
CA THR A 109 15.53 -4.06 10.48
C THR A 109 15.46 -4.83 11.79
N GLY A 110 16.43 -5.70 12.08
CA GLY A 110 16.39 -6.59 13.25
C GLY A 110 15.44 -7.78 13.08
N GLY A 111 15.08 -8.10 11.85
CA GLY A 111 14.30 -9.29 11.47
C GLY A 111 14.49 -9.64 10.01
N ASP A 112 13.95 -10.78 9.59
CA ASP A 112 14.08 -11.29 8.22
C ASP A 112 12.84 -10.99 7.38
N ASP A 113 13.04 -10.90 6.05
CA ASP A 113 12.02 -10.68 5.03
C ASP A 113 11.07 -9.49 5.38
N PRO A 114 11.58 -8.25 5.52
CA PRO A 114 10.72 -7.10 5.71
C PRO A 114 9.80 -6.94 4.51
N ALA A 115 8.47 -7.09 4.75
CA ALA A 115 7.46 -7.11 3.70
C ALA A 115 6.66 -5.80 3.58
N TYR A 116 6.80 -4.91 4.56
CA TYR A 116 6.07 -3.64 4.59
C TYR A 116 6.86 -2.57 5.34
N VAL A 117 6.78 -1.34 4.86
CA VAL A 117 7.35 -0.16 5.51
C VAL A 117 6.36 0.99 5.49
N THR A 118 6.26 1.73 6.59
CA THR A 118 5.55 3.02 6.66
C THR A 118 6.46 4.07 7.28
N VAL A 119 6.14 5.34 7.02
CA VAL A 119 6.81 6.49 7.62
C VAL A 119 5.76 7.42 8.19
N ASP A 120 5.96 7.90 9.42
CA ASP A 120 5.03 8.81 10.08
C ASP A 120 4.99 10.20 9.39
N SER A 121 3.97 10.99 9.66
CA SER A 121 3.77 12.29 9.01
C SER A 121 4.87 13.30 9.35
N THR A 122 5.57 13.12 10.47
CA THR A 122 6.72 13.96 10.86
C THR A 122 7.98 13.59 10.08
N GLY A 123 8.00 12.42 9.42
CA GLY A 123 9.16 11.86 8.74
C GLY A 123 10.27 11.39 9.68
N LYS A 124 10.02 11.29 11.00
CA LYS A 124 11.03 10.94 12.01
C LYS A 124 11.11 9.45 12.31
N ASN A 125 10.06 8.70 12.00
CA ASN A 125 9.97 7.28 12.32
C ASN A 125 9.63 6.48 11.06
N VAL A 126 10.45 5.49 10.77
CA VAL A 126 10.21 4.47 9.75
C VAL A 126 9.91 3.16 10.47
N ILE A 127 8.73 2.60 10.23
CA ILE A 127 8.23 1.39 10.91
C ILE A 127 8.14 0.27 9.89
N VAL A 128 8.63 -0.92 10.27
CA VAL A 128 8.80 -2.07 9.38
C VAL A 128 8.12 -3.30 9.95
N ALA A 129 7.48 -4.10 9.10
CA ALA A 129 7.02 -5.44 9.42
C ALA A 129 7.99 -6.46 8.83
N ASN A 130 8.61 -7.28 9.67
CA ASN A 130 9.55 -8.34 9.29
C ASN A 130 8.79 -9.67 9.26
N TYR A 131 8.47 -10.14 8.06
CA TYR A 131 7.56 -11.28 7.85
C TYR A 131 8.13 -12.56 8.44
N SER A 132 9.29 -13.02 7.99
CA SER A 132 9.94 -14.23 8.51
C SER A 132 10.67 -13.97 9.85
N GLY A 133 10.95 -12.71 10.18
CA GLY A 133 11.52 -12.34 11.47
C GLY A 133 10.51 -12.39 12.63
N GLY A 134 9.20 -12.46 12.35
CA GLY A 134 8.15 -12.54 13.37
C GLY A 134 8.04 -11.30 14.26
N ASN A 135 8.55 -10.14 13.81
CA ASN A 135 8.64 -8.93 14.62
C ASN A 135 8.36 -7.66 13.80
N ILE A 136 8.22 -6.54 14.49
CA ILE A 136 8.18 -5.19 13.92
C ILE A 136 9.31 -4.36 14.47
N SER A 137 9.79 -3.38 13.68
CA SER A 137 10.88 -2.51 14.09
C SER A 137 10.61 -1.05 13.79
N VAL A 138 11.14 -0.16 14.62
CA VAL A 138 11.11 1.28 14.41
C VAL A 138 12.53 1.81 14.27
N LEU A 139 12.79 2.51 13.17
CA LEU A 139 14.04 3.20 12.89
C LEU A 139 13.79 4.71 12.94
N LYS A 140 14.75 5.47 13.48
CA LYS A 140 14.71 6.95 13.39
C LYS A 140 15.36 7.41 12.10
N THR A 141 14.97 8.62 11.67
CA THR A 141 15.60 9.30 10.55
C THR A 141 16.45 10.47 11.00
N ASN A 142 17.49 10.80 10.26
CA ASN A 142 18.23 12.04 10.37
C ASN A 142 17.56 13.17 9.56
N ALA A 143 18.01 14.39 9.72
CA ALA A 143 17.46 15.56 9.01
C ALA A 143 17.62 15.49 7.48
N ASP A 144 18.59 14.74 6.99
CA ASP A 144 18.85 14.49 5.56
C ASP A 144 18.06 13.29 4.99
N GLY A 145 17.19 12.65 5.83
CA GLY A 145 16.38 11.51 5.47
C GLY A 145 17.08 10.16 5.59
N SER A 146 18.37 10.12 5.93
CA SER A 146 19.07 8.86 6.20
C SER A 146 18.55 8.19 7.46
N LEU A 147 18.70 6.85 7.54
CA LEU A 147 18.22 6.04 8.65
C LEU A 147 19.26 5.90 9.76
N GLN A 148 18.82 5.91 11.00
CA GLN A 148 19.57 5.44 12.16
C GLN A 148 19.30 3.95 12.39
N PRO A 149 20.12 3.23 13.18
CA PRO A 149 19.80 1.88 13.61
C PRO A 149 18.42 1.78 14.28
N ALA A 150 17.80 0.60 14.24
CA ALA A 150 16.52 0.37 14.90
C ALA A 150 16.61 0.73 16.40
N VAL A 151 15.67 1.56 16.87
CA VAL A 151 15.59 1.98 18.26
C VAL A 151 14.64 1.09 19.07
N GLN A 152 13.73 0.41 18.39
CA GLN A 152 12.80 -0.52 19.03
C GLN A 152 12.52 -1.68 18.08
N THR A 153 12.55 -2.91 18.62
CA THR A 153 12.10 -4.13 17.93
C THR A 153 11.15 -4.87 18.87
N ILE A 154 9.97 -5.25 18.37
CA ILE A 154 8.94 -5.94 19.16
C ILE A 154 8.64 -7.27 18.47
N SER A 155 9.01 -8.37 19.12
CA SER A 155 8.69 -9.72 18.66
C SER A 155 7.24 -10.07 19.01
N HIS A 156 6.57 -10.75 18.09
CA HIS A 156 5.27 -11.37 18.33
C HIS A 156 5.47 -12.84 18.72
N ASP A 157 4.43 -13.46 19.23
CA ASP A 157 4.41 -14.87 19.65
C ASP A 157 3.18 -15.60 19.09
N GLY A 158 3.16 -16.92 19.22
CA GLY A 158 2.06 -17.77 18.80
C GLY A 158 2.20 -18.26 17.35
N TYR A 159 1.21 -19.03 16.95
CA TYR A 159 1.11 -19.68 15.63
C TYR A 159 -0.38 -19.85 15.28
N GLY A 160 -0.68 -20.23 14.05
CA GLY A 160 -2.05 -20.49 13.58
C GLY A 160 -2.27 -21.96 13.19
N VAL A 161 -3.46 -22.24 12.66
CA VAL A 161 -3.88 -23.61 12.30
C VAL A 161 -3.28 -24.13 11.00
N ASN A 162 -2.81 -23.25 10.12
CA ASN A 162 -2.17 -23.62 8.86
C ASN A 162 -0.68 -23.82 9.07
N VAL A 163 -0.26 -25.04 9.40
CA VAL A 163 1.13 -25.39 9.74
C VAL A 163 2.15 -25.00 8.68
N ALA A 164 1.76 -24.93 7.41
CA ALA A 164 2.67 -24.57 6.30
C ALA A 164 2.85 -23.05 6.12
N ARG A 165 1.95 -22.23 6.69
CA ARG A 165 1.92 -20.78 6.49
C ARG A 165 1.83 -19.99 7.80
N GLN A 166 1.61 -20.67 8.92
CA GLN A 166 1.36 -20.07 10.23
C GLN A 166 2.13 -20.79 11.33
N GLU A 167 3.30 -21.35 11.02
CA GLU A 167 4.19 -22.04 11.96
C GLU A 167 4.80 -21.08 13.01
N MET A 168 4.81 -19.78 12.71
CA MET A 168 5.30 -18.72 13.57
C MET A 168 4.59 -17.39 13.21
N PRO A 169 4.79 -16.31 13.98
CA PRO A 169 4.25 -15.00 13.61
C PRO A 169 4.84 -14.49 12.30
N HIS A 170 3.99 -13.91 11.46
CA HIS A 170 4.35 -13.30 10.18
C HIS A 170 3.69 -11.91 10.04
N PRO A 171 4.22 -10.86 10.71
CA PRO A 171 3.75 -9.49 10.52
C PRO A 171 3.88 -9.10 9.05
N HIS A 172 2.75 -8.73 8.41
CA HIS A 172 2.75 -8.44 6.98
C HIS A 172 2.50 -6.98 6.65
N SER A 173 1.84 -6.23 7.52
CA SER A 173 1.67 -4.78 7.34
C SER A 173 1.68 -4.05 8.68
N VAL A 174 2.16 -2.80 8.64
CA VAL A 174 2.19 -1.84 9.74
C VAL A 174 1.53 -0.54 9.28
N VAL A 175 0.38 -0.19 9.86
CA VAL A 175 -0.46 0.91 9.39
C VAL A 175 -0.80 1.85 10.53
N LEU A 176 -0.40 3.12 10.41
CA LEU A 176 -0.76 4.16 11.36
C LEU A 176 -2.24 4.55 11.20
N SER A 177 -2.90 4.85 12.32
CA SER A 177 -4.24 5.45 12.31
C SER A 177 -4.22 6.83 11.63
N PRO A 178 -5.38 7.34 11.14
CA PRO A 178 -5.42 8.64 10.45
C PRO A 178 -4.90 9.83 11.29
N ASP A 179 -5.00 9.74 12.62
CA ASP A 179 -4.47 10.72 13.58
C ASP A 179 -3.06 10.39 14.08
N GLU A 180 -2.49 9.29 13.59
CA GLU A 180 -1.17 8.75 13.95
C GLU A 180 -0.93 8.55 15.46
N LYS A 181 -1.99 8.31 16.23
CA LYS A 181 -1.86 7.95 17.64
C LYS A 181 -1.73 6.46 17.89
N PHE A 182 -2.08 5.65 16.89
CA PHE A 182 -2.11 4.19 16.97
C PHE A 182 -1.46 3.57 15.76
N LEU A 183 -0.81 2.42 15.98
CA LEU A 183 -0.33 1.53 14.92
C LEU A 183 -1.09 0.22 14.97
N PHE A 184 -1.50 -0.28 13.80
CA PHE A 184 -2.09 -1.60 13.62
C PHE A 184 -1.15 -2.49 12.82
N VAL A 185 -1.00 -3.74 13.26
CA VAL A 185 -0.11 -4.72 12.63
C VAL A 185 -0.90 -5.97 12.28
N ALA A 186 -1.10 -6.22 11.00
CA ALA A 186 -1.71 -7.47 10.54
C ALA A 186 -0.65 -8.58 10.58
N ASN A 187 -0.92 -9.64 11.35
CA ASN A 187 0.00 -10.77 11.49
C ASN A 187 -0.65 -12.04 10.92
N LEU A 188 -0.13 -12.45 9.76
CA LEU A 188 -0.64 -13.61 9.03
C LEU A 188 -0.42 -14.92 9.80
N GLY A 189 0.71 -15.03 10.49
CA GLY A 189 1.17 -16.29 11.06
C GLY A 189 0.42 -16.73 12.33
N ASN A 190 -0.33 -15.83 12.97
CA ASN A 190 -1.01 -16.17 14.24
C ASN A 190 -2.44 -15.62 14.33
N ASP A 191 -3.05 -15.25 13.18
CA ASP A 191 -4.43 -14.78 13.07
C ASP A 191 -4.76 -13.60 14.01
N ARG A 192 -3.84 -12.61 14.12
CA ARG A 192 -4.00 -11.46 15.01
C ARG A 192 -3.81 -10.14 14.29
N LEU A 193 -4.62 -9.15 14.68
CA LEU A 193 -4.42 -7.75 14.35
C LEU A 193 -3.94 -7.03 15.62
N TYR A 194 -2.61 -6.84 15.74
CA TYR A 194 -1.99 -6.17 16.89
C TYR A 194 -2.25 -4.67 16.85
N ARG A 195 -2.21 -4.03 18.03
CA ARG A 195 -2.40 -2.59 18.17
C ARG A 195 -1.47 -1.99 19.22
N TYR A 196 -0.93 -0.84 18.89
CA TYR A 196 0.00 -0.09 19.74
C TYR A 196 -0.42 1.37 19.83
N ALA A 197 -0.21 1.99 21.00
CA ALA A 197 -0.13 3.46 21.07
C ALA A 197 1.17 3.89 20.39
N PHE A 198 1.11 4.94 19.58
CA PHE A 198 2.27 5.50 18.88
C PHE A 198 2.59 6.91 19.38
N ASN A 199 3.82 7.12 19.82
CA ASN A 199 4.37 8.41 20.20
C ASN A 199 5.58 8.76 19.33
N ALA A 200 5.36 9.57 18.30
CA ALA A 200 6.41 9.98 17.35
C ALA A 200 7.62 10.68 18.01
N ASN A 201 7.44 11.27 19.19
CA ASN A 201 8.50 12.02 19.89
C ASN A 201 9.30 11.16 20.88
N ASP A 202 8.88 9.93 21.18
CA ASP A 202 9.66 9.03 22.00
C ASP A 202 10.91 8.57 21.23
N ALA A 203 12.08 8.76 21.84
CA ALA A 203 13.35 8.49 21.18
C ALA A 203 13.71 6.99 21.10
N THR A 204 13.20 6.19 22.03
CA THR A 204 13.62 4.80 22.23
C THR A 204 12.49 3.78 22.13
N ASN A 205 11.27 4.16 22.58
CA ASN A 205 10.12 3.26 22.64
C ASN A 205 8.85 3.93 22.06
N PRO A 206 8.83 4.27 20.77
CA PRO A 206 7.70 4.96 20.15
C PRO A 206 6.41 4.13 20.12
N LEU A 207 6.49 2.80 20.29
CA LEU A 207 5.35 1.89 20.31
C LEU A 207 5.15 1.28 21.69
N THR A 208 3.93 1.39 22.23
CA THR A 208 3.52 0.75 23.47
C THR A 208 2.30 -0.14 23.20
N PRO A 209 2.33 -1.45 23.53
CA PRO A 209 1.17 -2.32 23.36
C PRO A 209 -0.04 -1.78 24.12
N LEU A 210 -1.22 -1.87 23.51
CA LEU A 210 -2.49 -1.55 24.17
C LEU A 210 -3.02 -2.75 24.95
N ASP A 211 -4.05 -2.56 25.75
CA ASP A 211 -4.77 -3.62 26.46
C ASP A 211 -6.24 -3.69 25.94
N PRO A 212 -6.66 -4.86 25.41
CA PRO A 212 -5.85 -6.00 24.96
C PRO A 212 -4.89 -5.61 23.82
N PRO A 213 -3.74 -6.33 23.66
CA PRO A 213 -2.71 -5.94 22.69
C PRO A 213 -3.06 -6.27 21.23
N TYR A 214 -4.07 -7.08 21.01
CA TYR A 214 -4.52 -7.49 19.66
C TYR A 214 -6.02 -7.83 19.63
N TYR A 215 -6.55 -7.91 18.43
CA TYR A 215 -7.82 -8.57 18.11
C TYR A 215 -7.52 -9.91 17.44
N GLU A 216 -8.17 -10.97 17.89
CA GLU A 216 -8.14 -12.27 17.21
C GLU A 216 -9.11 -12.22 16.02
N VAL A 217 -8.74 -12.85 14.93
CA VAL A 217 -9.61 -13.10 13.78
C VAL A 217 -9.83 -14.62 13.66
N PRO A 218 -10.82 -15.08 12.89
CA PRO A 218 -11.06 -16.52 12.74
C PRO A 218 -9.82 -17.30 12.33
N ASP A 219 -9.63 -18.47 12.91
CA ASP A 219 -8.50 -19.35 12.67
C ASP A 219 -8.28 -19.62 11.16
N GLY A 220 -7.02 -19.55 10.71
CA GLY A 220 -6.65 -19.74 9.33
C GLY A 220 -6.97 -18.56 8.41
N SER A 221 -7.32 -17.40 8.96
CA SER A 221 -7.61 -16.19 8.19
C SER A 221 -6.39 -15.63 7.48
N GLY A 222 -5.25 -15.57 8.16
CA GLY A 222 -4.02 -14.98 7.68
C GLY A 222 -4.13 -13.48 7.37
N PRO A 223 -4.27 -12.62 8.40
CA PRO A 223 -4.29 -11.16 8.24
C PRO A 223 -3.09 -10.64 7.46
N ARG A 224 -3.33 -9.83 6.42
CA ARG A 224 -2.25 -9.39 5.54
C ARG A 224 -2.11 -7.89 5.43
N HIS A 225 -3.07 -7.22 4.83
CA HIS A 225 -3.10 -5.78 4.64
C HIS A 225 -4.30 -5.15 5.33
N PHE A 226 -4.07 -3.97 5.90
CA PHE A 226 -5.06 -3.19 6.63
C PHE A 226 -5.13 -1.79 6.05
N THR A 227 -6.32 -1.21 5.94
CA THR A 227 -6.50 0.16 5.45
C THR A 227 -7.64 0.86 6.14
N PHE A 228 -7.54 2.18 6.28
CA PHE A 228 -8.60 3.02 6.80
C PHE A 228 -9.44 3.61 5.66
N HIS A 229 -10.72 3.78 5.94
CA HIS A 229 -11.58 4.61 5.11
C HIS A 229 -11.16 6.09 5.23
N PRO A 230 -11.20 6.90 4.14
CA PRO A 230 -10.78 8.31 4.18
C PRO A 230 -11.51 9.20 5.21
N ASN A 231 -12.74 8.79 5.64
CA ASN A 231 -13.48 9.53 6.69
C ASN A 231 -12.97 9.25 8.11
N GLY A 232 -12.01 8.32 8.29
CA GLY A 232 -11.44 7.95 9.58
C GLY A 232 -12.38 7.22 10.54
N LYS A 233 -13.55 6.73 10.08
CA LYS A 233 -14.53 6.05 10.95
C LYS A 233 -14.58 4.53 10.75
N PHE A 234 -14.02 4.02 9.67
CA PHE A 234 -14.02 2.60 9.32
C PHE A 234 -12.62 2.14 8.94
N ALA A 235 -12.39 0.85 9.08
CA ALA A 235 -11.16 0.19 8.66
C ALA A 235 -11.48 -1.20 8.08
N TYR A 236 -10.57 -1.70 7.24
CA TYR A 236 -10.74 -2.93 6.48
C TYR A 236 -9.48 -3.78 6.60
N LEU A 237 -9.64 -5.02 7.03
CA LEU A 237 -8.57 -6.01 7.14
C LEU A 237 -8.74 -7.07 6.06
N LEU A 238 -7.77 -7.20 5.18
CA LEU A 238 -7.73 -8.25 4.17
C LEU A 238 -6.99 -9.47 4.72
N ASN A 239 -7.64 -10.62 4.64
CA ASN A 239 -7.11 -11.90 5.07
C ASN A 239 -6.63 -12.70 3.84
N GLU A 240 -5.34 -13.02 3.78
CA GLU A 240 -4.71 -13.69 2.63
C GLU A 240 -5.21 -15.12 2.46
N LEU A 241 -5.19 -15.90 3.57
CA LEU A 241 -5.42 -17.35 3.52
C LEU A 241 -6.89 -17.71 3.42
N ALA A 242 -7.77 -16.95 4.09
CA ALA A 242 -9.21 -17.15 3.99
C ALA A 242 -9.83 -16.48 2.76
N GLY A 243 -9.15 -15.51 2.13
CA GLY A 243 -9.72 -14.74 1.03
C GLY A 243 -10.91 -13.90 1.45
N THR A 244 -10.85 -13.24 2.61
CA THR A 244 -11.95 -12.45 3.19
C THR A 244 -11.50 -11.05 3.57
N ILE A 245 -12.47 -10.15 3.72
CA ILE A 245 -12.29 -8.81 4.29
C ILE A 245 -13.11 -8.73 5.56
N ILE A 246 -12.48 -8.32 6.67
CA ILE A 246 -13.19 -7.95 7.89
C ILE A 246 -13.34 -6.42 7.91
N VAL A 247 -14.55 -5.95 8.09
CA VAL A 247 -14.91 -4.52 8.16
C VAL A 247 -15.08 -4.14 9.61
N TYR A 248 -14.41 -3.06 10.00
CA TYR A 248 -14.48 -2.53 11.35
C TYR A 248 -15.03 -1.09 11.39
N GLU A 249 -15.83 -0.81 12.38
CA GLU A 249 -16.01 0.55 12.89
C GLU A 249 -14.78 0.91 13.73
N TYR A 250 -14.18 2.07 13.45
CA TYR A 250 -12.99 2.56 14.16
C TYR A 250 -13.31 3.76 15.01
N ASN A 251 -12.87 3.73 16.26
CA ASN A 251 -12.98 4.84 17.19
C ASN A 251 -11.77 4.91 18.13
N ASN A 252 -10.88 5.89 17.93
CA ASN A 252 -9.76 6.21 18.82
C ASN A 252 -8.98 4.98 19.31
N GLY A 253 -8.42 4.20 18.37
CA GLY A 253 -7.61 3.01 18.64
C GLY A 253 -8.41 1.73 18.89
N THR A 254 -9.75 1.81 18.92
CA THR A 254 -10.63 0.66 19.11
C THR A 254 -11.30 0.27 17.79
N LEU A 255 -11.37 -1.04 17.53
CA LEU A 255 -12.05 -1.64 16.39
C LEU A 255 -13.23 -2.47 16.87
N LYS A 256 -14.37 -2.34 16.17
CA LYS A 256 -15.55 -3.18 16.35
C LYS A 256 -15.92 -3.77 15.01
N GLU A 257 -15.87 -5.10 14.90
CA GLU A 257 -16.30 -5.80 13.69
C GLU A 257 -17.78 -5.54 13.41
N ILE A 258 -18.07 -5.21 12.13
CA ILE A 258 -19.44 -4.96 11.66
C ILE A 258 -19.83 -5.81 10.45
N GLN A 259 -18.86 -6.45 9.79
CA GLN A 259 -19.11 -7.36 8.66
C GLN A 259 -17.84 -8.18 8.36
N THR A 260 -18.05 -9.41 7.89
CA THR A 260 -17.03 -10.17 7.12
C THR A 260 -17.62 -10.49 5.74
N ILE A 261 -16.82 -10.28 4.68
CA ILE A 261 -17.24 -10.51 3.28
C ILE A 261 -16.09 -11.19 2.50
N VAL A 262 -16.46 -11.98 1.48
CA VAL A 262 -15.50 -12.69 0.62
C VAL A 262 -14.76 -11.71 -0.30
N SER A 263 -13.44 -11.90 -0.44
CA SER A 263 -12.56 -11.22 -1.40
C SER A 263 -12.21 -12.13 -2.59
N ASP A 264 -11.81 -13.36 -2.30
CA ASP A 264 -11.51 -14.38 -3.31
C ASP A 264 -12.66 -15.37 -3.39
N ASN A 265 -13.48 -15.25 -4.42
CA ASN A 265 -14.68 -16.07 -4.64
C ASN A 265 -14.39 -17.39 -5.38
N THR A 266 -13.13 -17.76 -5.63
CA THR A 266 -12.78 -19.05 -6.22
C THR A 266 -13.18 -20.20 -5.30
N ASN A 267 -13.47 -21.37 -5.87
CA ASN A 267 -13.84 -22.57 -5.09
C ASN A 267 -12.61 -23.26 -4.45
N SER A 268 -11.40 -22.79 -4.71
CA SER A 268 -10.19 -23.34 -4.11
C SER A 268 -10.12 -22.98 -2.63
N LYS A 269 -10.15 -23.97 -1.76
CA LYS A 269 -9.92 -23.78 -0.31
C LYS A 269 -8.42 -23.77 0.05
N ALA A 270 -7.59 -24.34 -0.83
CA ALA A 270 -6.16 -24.54 -0.57
C ALA A 270 -5.28 -23.39 -1.09
N ASP A 271 -5.76 -22.65 -2.10
CA ASP A 271 -4.94 -21.70 -2.86
C ASP A 271 -5.57 -20.31 -2.94
N LYS A 272 -6.03 -19.80 -1.81
CA LYS A 272 -6.38 -18.39 -1.67
C LYS A 272 -5.11 -17.55 -1.59
N GLY A 273 -5.20 -16.32 -2.06
CA GLY A 273 -4.04 -15.45 -2.10
C GLY A 273 -4.38 -13.98 -2.17
N SER A 274 -5.37 -13.53 -1.37
CA SER A 274 -5.70 -12.10 -1.31
C SER A 274 -4.47 -11.30 -0.90
N ALA A 275 -4.20 -10.17 -1.59
CA ALA A 275 -2.91 -9.51 -1.45
C ALA A 275 -3.01 -8.06 -0.99
N ASP A 276 -3.66 -7.19 -1.72
CA ASP A 276 -3.66 -5.75 -1.43
C ASP A 276 -5.08 -5.19 -1.36
N ILE A 277 -5.25 -4.08 -0.65
CA ILE A 277 -6.56 -3.48 -0.40
C ILE A 277 -6.46 -1.95 -0.37
N HIS A 278 -7.29 -1.26 -1.14
CA HIS A 278 -7.37 0.20 -1.18
C HIS A 278 -8.81 0.70 -1.31
N VAL A 279 -9.06 1.84 -0.65
CA VAL A 279 -10.31 2.60 -0.78
C VAL A 279 -10.09 3.78 -1.71
N THR A 280 -11.06 4.13 -2.55
CA THR A 280 -10.98 5.33 -3.39
C THR A 280 -10.86 6.61 -2.53
N PRO A 281 -10.21 7.68 -3.02
CA PRO A 281 -10.06 8.93 -2.27
C PRO A 281 -11.39 9.55 -1.80
N ASP A 282 -12.47 9.32 -2.54
CA ASP A 282 -13.82 9.77 -2.19
C ASP A 282 -14.58 8.82 -1.24
N GLY A 283 -13.96 7.68 -0.88
CA GLY A 283 -14.51 6.70 0.06
C GLY A 283 -15.63 5.81 -0.48
N ARG A 284 -16.02 5.94 -1.74
CA ARG A 284 -17.21 5.25 -2.27
C ARG A 284 -16.99 3.80 -2.71
N PHE A 285 -15.74 3.46 -3.03
CA PHE A 285 -15.40 2.13 -3.53
C PHE A 285 -14.15 1.59 -2.84
N LEU A 286 -14.13 0.29 -2.69
CA LEU A 286 -12.98 -0.46 -2.18
C LEU A 286 -12.63 -1.55 -3.19
N TYR A 287 -11.34 -1.81 -3.34
CA TYR A 287 -10.80 -2.86 -4.20
C TYR A 287 -9.84 -3.73 -3.43
N THR A 288 -9.77 -5.02 -3.80
CA THR A 288 -8.75 -5.97 -3.33
C THR A 288 -8.17 -6.72 -4.51
N SER A 289 -6.90 -7.11 -4.42
CA SER A 289 -6.28 -8.01 -5.40
C SER A 289 -6.19 -9.43 -4.86
N ASN A 290 -6.45 -10.40 -5.71
CA ASN A 290 -6.35 -11.82 -5.40
C ASN A 290 -5.39 -12.50 -6.38
N ARG A 291 -4.42 -13.23 -5.84
CA ARG A 291 -3.38 -13.99 -6.57
C ARG A 291 -3.82 -15.45 -6.78
N ALA A 292 -2.86 -16.34 -6.88
CA ALA A 292 -3.04 -17.79 -7.00
C ALA A 292 -3.99 -18.17 -8.15
N THR A 293 -5.14 -18.75 -7.85
CA THR A 293 -6.10 -19.19 -8.88
C THR A 293 -7.00 -18.06 -9.39
N ALA A 294 -7.24 -17.02 -8.60
CA ALA A 294 -8.13 -15.93 -8.96
C ALA A 294 -7.52 -14.98 -10.01
N ASN A 295 -6.35 -14.43 -9.75
CA ASN A 295 -5.70 -13.40 -10.56
C ASN A 295 -6.65 -12.30 -11.00
N ASP A 296 -7.28 -11.64 -10.03
CA ASP A 296 -8.29 -10.61 -10.25
C ASP A 296 -8.21 -9.44 -9.27
N ILE A 297 -9.00 -8.41 -9.56
CA ILE A 297 -9.36 -7.33 -8.64
C ILE A 297 -10.84 -7.49 -8.28
N ALA A 298 -11.14 -7.77 -7.02
CA ALA A 298 -12.50 -7.73 -6.50
C ALA A 298 -12.90 -6.28 -6.19
N MET A 299 -14.13 -5.93 -6.52
CA MET A 299 -14.66 -4.57 -6.46
C MET A 299 -15.83 -4.51 -5.47
N TYR A 300 -15.89 -3.45 -4.67
CA TYR A 300 -16.94 -3.24 -3.68
C TYR A 300 -17.46 -1.80 -3.69
N LYS A 301 -18.77 -1.65 -3.43
CA LYS A 301 -19.37 -0.38 -3.03
C LYS A 301 -19.29 -0.26 -1.51
N VAL A 302 -18.90 0.90 -1.04
CA VAL A 302 -18.88 1.23 0.39
C VAL A 302 -20.15 2.00 0.74
N SER A 303 -20.91 1.50 1.70
CA SER A 303 -22.12 2.15 2.21
C SER A 303 -21.79 3.21 3.26
N SER A 304 -22.77 4.03 3.63
CA SER A 304 -22.57 5.12 4.61
C SER A 304 -22.25 4.60 6.03
N ASP A 305 -22.58 3.36 6.35
CA ASP A 305 -22.23 2.66 7.59
C ASP A 305 -20.92 1.85 7.48
N GLY A 306 -20.15 2.05 6.40
CA GLY A 306 -18.84 1.43 6.17
C GLY A 306 -18.88 0.02 5.61
N LYS A 307 -20.05 -0.63 5.54
CA LYS A 307 -20.17 -1.99 5.02
C LYS A 307 -19.92 -2.05 3.51
N LEU A 308 -19.52 -3.22 3.07
CA LEU A 308 -19.18 -3.53 1.69
C LEU A 308 -20.29 -4.32 1.02
N ALA A 309 -20.61 -3.95 -0.22
CA ALA A 309 -21.42 -4.74 -1.12
C ALA A 309 -20.57 -5.11 -2.35
N GLU A 310 -20.47 -6.41 -2.65
CA GLU A 310 -19.74 -6.88 -3.83
C GLU A 310 -20.27 -6.23 -5.11
N ASN A 311 -19.35 -5.83 -5.97
CA ASN A 311 -19.62 -5.10 -7.22
C ASN A 311 -18.96 -5.78 -8.43
N GLY A 312 -18.55 -7.04 -8.28
CA GLY A 312 -17.94 -7.88 -9.30
C GLY A 312 -16.42 -8.03 -9.20
N HIS A 313 -15.86 -8.76 -10.14
CA HIS A 313 -14.43 -9.08 -10.24
C HIS A 313 -13.91 -8.71 -11.64
N GLN A 314 -12.69 -8.18 -11.71
CA GLN A 314 -12.00 -7.88 -12.97
C GLN A 314 -10.75 -8.75 -13.07
N ALA A 315 -10.71 -9.64 -14.05
CA ALA A 315 -9.51 -10.43 -14.34
C ALA A 315 -8.34 -9.54 -14.75
N VAL A 316 -7.13 -9.87 -14.27
CA VAL A 316 -5.89 -9.14 -14.51
C VAL A 316 -4.75 -10.08 -14.90
N GLY A 317 -3.52 -9.59 -14.95
CA GLY A 317 -2.34 -10.42 -15.16
C GLY A 317 -2.05 -11.35 -13.98
N MET A 318 -1.04 -12.24 -14.15
CA MET A 318 -0.70 -13.24 -13.15
C MET A 318 -0.03 -12.62 -11.91
N HIS A 319 -0.47 -13.06 -10.73
CA HIS A 319 0.04 -12.69 -9.42
C HIS A 319 -0.02 -11.17 -9.14
N PRO A 320 -1.22 -10.56 -9.11
CA PRO A 320 -1.39 -9.15 -8.78
C PRO A 320 -1.10 -8.91 -7.29
N ARG A 321 0.20 -8.74 -6.93
CA ARG A 321 0.64 -8.63 -5.53
C ARG A 321 0.29 -7.28 -4.89
N ASN A 322 0.27 -6.23 -5.70
CA ASN A 322 -0.03 -4.87 -5.28
C ASN A 322 -0.78 -4.14 -6.39
N PHE A 323 -1.58 -3.17 -6.01
CA PHE A 323 -2.17 -2.21 -6.94
C PHE A 323 -2.23 -0.84 -6.26
N MET A 324 -2.49 0.19 -7.02
CA MET A 324 -2.75 1.52 -6.47
C MET A 324 -3.88 2.21 -7.23
N ILE A 325 -4.61 3.06 -6.53
CA ILE A 325 -5.53 4.03 -7.12
C ILE A 325 -4.77 5.33 -7.29
N ASP A 326 -4.78 5.92 -8.49
CA ASP A 326 -4.09 7.18 -8.71
C ASP A 326 -4.70 8.31 -7.84
N PRO A 327 -3.95 9.39 -7.53
CA PRO A 327 -4.44 10.45 -6.65
C PRO A 327 -5.73 11.14 -7.12
N THR A 328 -6.09 11.02 -8.41
CA THR A 328 -7.34 11.58 -8.94
C THR A 328 -8.55 10.66 -8.76
N GLY A 329 -8.33 9.42 -8.33
CA GLY A 329 -9.34 8.37 -8.25
C GLY A 329 -9.90 7.98 -9.63
N ARG A 330 -9.15 8.20 -10.70
CA ARG A 330 -9.58 7.92 -12.08
C ARG A 330 -9.02 6.60 -12.61
N PHE A 331 -7.82 6.25 -12.16
CA PHE A 331 -7.13 5.06 -12.64
C PHE A 331 -6.77 4.13 -11.49
N LEU A 332 -6.80 2.83 -11.78
CA LEU A 332 -6.28 1.77 -10.93
C LEU A 332 -5.16 1.06 -11.70
N LEU A 333 -3.96 1.02 -11.12
CA LEU A 333 -2.78 0.42 -11.69
C LEU A 333 -2.48 -0.87 -10.94
N VAL A 334 -2.37 -2.01 -11.64
CA VAL A 334 -2.16 -3.35 -11.05
C VAL A 334 -0.76 -3.84 -11.38
N ALA A 335 0.04 -4.10 -10.35
CA ALA A 335 1.36 -4.71 -10.47
C ALA A 335 1.23 -6.24 -10.54
N ASN A 336 1.29 -6.78 -11.76
CA ASN A 336 1.20 -8.21 -12.06
C ASN A 336 2.61 -8.81 -12.05
N ARG A 337 3.05 -9.35 -10.89
CA ARG A 337 4.41 -9.81 -10.68
C ARG A 337 4.87 -10.80 -11.75
N ASP A 338 4.10 -11.86 -11.97
CA ASP A 338 4.51 -12.95 -12.83
C ASP A 338 4.24 -12.68 -14.33
N SER A 339 3.35 -11.72 -14.63
CA SER A 339 3.18 -11.20 -15.99
C SER A 339 4.20 -10.14 -16.37
N ASN A 340 5.06 -9.68 -15.45
CA ASN A 340 6.08 -8.67 -15.68
C ASN A 340 5.53 -7.36 -16.27
N ASN A 341 4.38 -6.91 -15.79
CA ASN A 341 3.78 -5.67 -16.25
C ASN A 341 2.91 -4.99 -15.17
N ILE A 342 2.65 -3.72 -15.41
CA ILE A 342 1.62 -2.96 -14.71
C ILE A 342 0.49 -2.72 -15.71
N GLN A 343 -0.69 -3.21 -15.39
CA GLN A 343 -1.91 -3.03 -16.19
C GLN A 343 -2.72 -1.86 -15.63
N ILE A 344 -3.27 -1.00 -16.50
CA ILE A 344 -3.97 0.21 -16.09
C ILE A 344 -5.44 0.10 -16.43
N PHE A 345 -6.30 0.33 -15.45
CA PHE A 345 -7.76 0.34 -15.58
C PHE A 345 -8.32 1.75 -15.34
N ILE A 346 -9.38 2.08 -16.05
CA ILE A 346 -10.20 3.29 -15.78
C ILE A 346 -11.25 2.92 -14.75
N ILE A 347 -11.35 3.70 -13.68
CA ILE A 347 -12.39 3.57 -12.66
C ILE A 347 -13.62 4.36 -13.14
N ASN A 348 -14.74 3.68 -13.32
CA ASN A 348 -16.02 4.36 -13.53
C ASN A 348 -16.47 5.01 -12.22
N LYS A 349 -16.37 6.33 -12.14
CA LYS A 349 -16.66 7.09 -10.90
C LYS A 349 -18.09 6.93 -10.37
N ASN A 350 -19.07 6.56 -11.22
CA ASN A 350 -20.46 6.40 -10.78
C ASN A 350 -20.73 5.02 -10.20
N PHE A 351 -20.08 3.99 -10.75
CA PHE A 351 -20.40 2.59 -10.45
C PHE A 351 -19.26 1.84 -9.78
N GLY A 352 -18.01 2.32 -9.81
CA GLY A 352 -16.83 1.67 -9.24
C GLY A 352 -16.34 0.45 -10.02
N ILE A 353 -16.89 0.20 -11.22
CA ILE A 353 -16.42 -0.88 -12.08
C ILE A 353 -15.14 -0.46 -12.82
N LEU A 354 -14.28 -1.43 -13.08
CA LEU A 354 -13.04 -1.25 -13.80
C LEU A 354 -13.24 -1.51 -15.29
N GLN A 355 -12.62 -0.68 -16.13
CA GLN A 355 -12.55 -0.86 -17.58
C GLN A 355 -11.07 -0.90 -17.97
N ASP A 356 -10.64 -1.95 -18.67
CA ASP A 356 -9.26 -2.02 -19.19
C ASP A 356 -9.00 -0.83 -20.13
N SER A 357 -7.95 -0.08 -19.84
CA SER A 357 -7.54 1.05 -20.69
C SER A 357 -6.73 0.61 -21.91
N ASN A 358 -6.43 -0.68 -22.04
CA ASN A 358 -5.49 -1.28 -22.99
C ASN A 358 -4.06 -0.72 -22.89
N THR A 359 -3.72 -0.09 -21.76
CA THR A 359 -2.37 0.42 -21.48
C THR A 359 -1.67 -0.50 -20.49
N LYS A 360 -0.44 -0.88 -20.85
CA LYS A 360 0.45 -1.65 -19.98
C LYS A 360 1.82 -0.99 -19.93
N ILE A 361 2.49 -1.13 -18.79
CA ILE A 361 3.89 -0.73 -18.60
C ILE A 361 4.67 -2.01 -18.36
N ASP A 362 5.58 -2.35 -19.25
CA ASP A 362 6.45 -3.51 -19.07
C ASP A 362 7.53 -3.18 -18.03
N VAL A 363 7.55 -3.97 -16.96
CA VAL A 363 8.54 -3.86 -15.88
C VAL A 363 8.70 -5.23 -15.21
N PRO A 364 9.94 -5.70 -14.98
CA PRO A 364 10.16 -7.02 -14.42
C PRO A 364 9.68 -7.11 -12.96
N MET A 365 8.91 -8.15 -12.64
CA MET A 365 8.47 -8.54 -11.29
C MET A 365 7.97 -7.36 -10.41
N PRO A 366 7.02 -6.52 -10.87
CA PRO A 366 6.54 -5.38 -10.09
C PRO A 366 5.69 -5.84 -8.92
N VAL A 367 5.93 -5.30 -7.71
CA VAL A 367 5.26 -5.72 -6.47
C VAL A 367 4.87 -4.58 -5.53
N CYS A 368 5.24 -3.34 -5.84
CA CYS A 368 4.80 -2.15 -5.11
C CYS A 368 4.75 -0.94 -6.03
N LEU A 369 3.67 -0.17 -5.92
CA LEU A 369 3.44 1.06 -6.71
C LEU A 369 3.22 2.23 -5.76
N LYS A 370 3.93 3.35 -6.01
CA LYS A 370 3.72 4.63 -5.32
C LYS A 370 3.78 5.77 -6.33
N MET A 371 3.03 6.85 -6.08
CA MET A 371 3.06 8.06 -6.93
C MET A 371 3.41 9.30 -6.13
N VAL A 372 4.13 10.21 -6.79
CA VAL A 372 4.37 11.58 -6.32
C VAL A 372 4.20 12.55 -7.48
N PRO A 373 3.63 13.76 -7.27
CA PRO A 373 3.53 14.74 -8.34
C PRO A 373 4.92 15.23 -8.78
N VAL A 374 5.09 15.35 -10.07
CA VAL A 374 6.21 16.09 -10.66
C VAL A 374 5.99 17.56 -10.36
N LYS A 375 7.04 18.28 -9.94
CA LYS A 375 6.95 19.74 -9.69
C LYS A 375 6.68 20.52 -10.97
#